data_bb10bebfbe6dc2b9567d3ee476142f03
#
_entry.id   bb10bebfbe6dc2b9567d3ee476142f03
#
_cell.length_a   1.000
_cell.length_b   1.000
_cell.length_c   1.000
_cell.angle_alpha   90.00
_cell.angle_beta   90.00
_cell.angle_gamma   90.00
#
_symmetry.space_group_name_H-M   'P 1'
#
loop_
_entity.id
_entity.type
_entity.pdbx_description
1 polymer ?
#
loop_
_entity_poly.entity_id
_entity_poly.type
_entity_poly.pdbx_seq_one_letter_code
_entity_poly.pdbx_strand_id
1 'polypeptide(L)' 'GSIIKIMTITGSLIKEINLPSNESQAIWDGTNLQGNSVGTAVYLVSAHHPSERNKVSKIAVIRK' A
#
# COMPACT_ATOMS: atom_id res chain seq x y z
N GLY A 1 -9.67 -11.39 -5.62
CA GLY A 1 -8.71 -10.71 -4.81
C GLY A 1 -8.66 -9.22 -4.99
N SER A 2 -7.97 -8.58 -4.11
CA SER A 2 -7.76 -7.14 -4.12
C SER A 2 -6.32 -6.80 -4.45
N ILE A 3 -6.13 -5.62 -5.03
CA ILE A 3 -4.80 -5.07 -5.27
C ILE A 3 -4.63 -3.85 -4.39
N ILE A 4 -3.57 -3.86 -3.58
CA ILE A 4 -3.27 -2.76 -2.68
C ILE A 4 -2.02 -2.06 -3.20
N LYS A 5 -2.13 -0.76 -3.44
CA LYS A 5 -1.01 0.06 -3.91
C LYS A 5 -0.64 1.07 -2.85
N ILE A 6 0.63 1.16 -2.56
CA ILE A 6 1.18 2.13 -1.62
C ILE A 6 1.99 3.14 -2.42
N MET A 7 1.64 4.41 -2.25
CA MET A 7 2.16 5.50 -3.06
C MET A 7 2.61 6.66 -2.18
N THR A 8 3.51 7.48 -2.72
CA THR A 8 3.81 8.77 -2.11
C THR A 8 2.61 9.70 -2.25
N ILE A 9 2.60 10.80 -1.51
CA ILE A 9 1.51 11.79 -1.63
C ILE A 9 1.47 12.45 -3.00
N THR A 10 2.55 12.35 -3.78
CA THR A 10 2.61 12.85 -5.15
C THR A 10 2.14 11.82 -6.18
N GLY A 11 1.81 10.61 -5.75
CA GLY A 11 1.27 9.57 -6.62
C GLY A 11 2.29 8.58 -7.16
N SER A 12 3.55 8.65 -6.70
CA SER A 12 4.57 7.68 -7.13
C SER A 12 4.38 6.34 -6.44
N LEU A 13 4.36 5.26 -7.21
CA LEU A 13 4.17 3.91 -6.66
C LEU A 13 5.38 3.48 -5.85
N ILE A 14 5.13 3.04 -4.62
CA ILE A 14 6.14 2.52 -3.71
C ILE A 14 6.10 0.99 -3.66
N LYS A 15 4.90 0.44 -3.52
CA LYS A 15 4.71 -1.00 -3.37
C LYS A 15 3.35 -1.42 -3.86
N GLU A 16 3.25 -2.63 -4.40
CA GLU A 16 1.97 -3.22 -4.78
C GLU A 16 1.86 -4.58 -4.11
N ILE A 17 0.73 -4.83 -3.47
CA ILE A 17 0.45 -6.09 -2.77
C ILE A 17 -0.80 -6.70 -3.37
N ASN A 18 -0.68 -7.95 -3.83
CA ASN A 18 -1.83 -8.72 -4.30
C ASN A 18 -2.39 -9.52 -3.13
N LEU A 19 -3.66 -9.27 -2.80
CA LEU A 19 -4.35 -9.94 -1.72
C LEU A 19 -5.23 -11.04 -2.29
N PRO A 20 -4.98 -12.31 -1.95
CA PRO A 20 -5.83 -13.42 -2.43
C PRO A 20 -7.28 -13.25 -1.97
N SER A 21 -8.22 -13.86 -2.71
CA SER A 21 -9.65 -13.75 -2.39
C SER A 21 -10.04 -14.35 -1.04
N ASN A 22 -9.22 -15.26 -0.53
CA ASN A 22 -9.47 -15.89 0.78
C ASN A 22 -8.82 -15.15 1.95
N GLU A 23 -8.18 -14.00 1.68
CA GLU A 23 -7.56 -13.20 2.72
C GLU A 23 -8.22 -11.82 2.79
N SER A 24 -8.33 -11.29 4.00
CA SER A 24 -8.93 -9.98 4.25
C SER A 24 -7.94 -8.93 4.74
N GLN A 25 -6.68 -9.31 4.95
CA GLN A 25 -5.66 -8.41 5.47
C GLN A 25 -4.36 -8.56 4.70
N ALA A 26 -3.69 -7.44 4.50
CA ALA A 26 -2.35 -7.41 3.94
C ALA A 26 -1.41 -6.76 4.96
N ILE A 27 -0.18 -7.24 5.01
CA ILE A 27 0.85 -6.68 5.88
C ILE A 27 1.92 -6.04 5.00
N TRP A 28 2.18 -4.74 5.22
CA TRP A 28 3.26 -4.04 4.57
C TRP A 28 4.42 -3.89 5.55
N ASP A 29 5.58 -4.34 5.13
CA ASP A 29 6.79 -4.33 5.96
C ASP A 29 7.57 -3.01 5.89
N GLY A 30 7.01 -2.00 5.22
CA GLY A 30 7.67 -0.70 5.09
C GLY A 30 8.76 -0.65 4.04
N THR A 31 8.74 -1.56 3.06
CA THR A 31 9.71 -1.58 1.98
C THR A 31 9.10 -1.15 0.65
N ASN A 32 9.95 -0.69 -0.27
CA ASN A 32 9.55 -0.36 -1.63
C ASN A 32 9.70 -1.57 -2.55
N LEU A 33 9.50 -1.36 -3.86
CA LEU A 33 9.57 -2.44 -4.86
C LEU A 33 10.95 -3.08 -4.95
N GLN A 34 12.00 -2.36 -4.57
CA GLN A 34 13.37 -2.89 -4.57
C GLN A 34 13.75 -3.56 -3.26
N GLY A 35 12.84 -3.61 -2.28
CA GLY A 35 13.10 -4.21 -0.98
C GLY A 35 13.80 -3.29 0.01
N ASN A 36 13.96 -2.02 -0.31
CA ASN A 36 14.57 -1.03 0.58
C ASN A 36 13.54 -0.40 1.50
N SER A 37 13.92 -0.12 2.74
CA SER A 37 13.04 0.55 3.70
C SER A 37 12.71 1.96 3.23
N VAL A 38 11.42 2.34 3.34
CA VAL A 38 10.99 3.69 3.01
C VAL A 38 11.26 4.63 4.20
N GLY A 39 11.38 5.92 3.91
CA GLY A 39 11.63 6.92 4.94
C GLY A 39 10.37 7.31 5.71
N THR A 40 10.56 8.13 6.74
CA THR A 40 9.45 8.70 7.50
C THR A 40 8.66 9.65 6.63
N ALA A 41 7.38 9.35 6.42
CA ALA A 41 6.48 10.16 5.61
C ALA A 41 5.06 9.64 5.75
N VAL A 42 4.11 10.39 5.18
CA VAL A 42 2.74 9.93 5.00
C VAL A 42 2.64 9.33 3.60
N TYR A 43 2.07 8.14 3.51
CA TYR A 43 1.86 7.43 2.26
C TYR A 43 0.38 7.24 2.01
N LEU A 44 0.01 7.16 0.73
CA LEU A 44 -1.34 6.85 0.33
C LEU A 44 -1.45 5.35 0.07
N VAL A 45 -2.52 4.75 0.57
CA VAL A 45 -2.82 3.34 0.36
C VAL A 45 -4.12 3.26 -0.42
N SER A 46 -4.06 2.69 -1.61
CA SER A 46 -5.23 2.50 -2.47
C SER A 46 -5.55 1.02 -2.53
N ALA A 47 -6.78 0.67 -2.21
CA ALA A 47 -7.27 -0.70 -2.32
C ALA A 47 -8.27 -0.79 -3.46
N HIS A 48 -8.02 -1.70 -4.40
CA HIS A 48 -8.89 -1.95 -5.53
C HIS A 48 -9.39 -3.38 -5.50
N HIS A 49 -10.71 -3.54 -5.55
CA HIS A 49 -11.37 -4.84 -5.66
C HIS A 49 -12.29 -4.82 -6.88
N PRO A 50 -12.31 -5.89 -7.69
CA PRO A 50 -13.10 -5.90 -8.94
C PRO A 50 -14.60 -5.61 -8.77
N SER A 51 -15.17 -5.98 -7.64
CA SER A 51 -16.60 -5.80 -7.38
C SER A 51 -16.93 -4.62 -6.47
N GLU A 52 -15.94 -3.81 -6.09
CA GLU A 52 -16.15 -2.72 -5.16
C GLU A 52 -15.45 -1.45 -5.65
N ARG A 53 -15.84 -0.32 -5.07
CA ARG A 53 -15.18 0.95 -5.35
C ARG A 53 -13.78 0.97 -4.75
N ASN A 54 -12.88 1.67 -5.40
CA ASN A 54 -11.55 1.90 -4.86
C ASN A 54 -11.65 2.71 -3.57
N LYS A 55 -10.84 2.31 -2.60
CA LYS A 55 -10.72 3.02 -1.33
C LYS A 55 -9.31 3.55 -1.19
N VAL A 56 -9.18 4.78 -0.74
CA VAL A 56 -7.88 5.41 -0.52
C VAL A 56 -7.80 5.84 0.94
N SER A 57 -6.71 5.47 1.58
CA SER A 57 -6.42 5.84 2.97
C SER A 57 -5.02 6.40 3.06
N LYS A 58 -4.74 7.09 4.16
CA LYS A 58 -3.40 7.58 4.46
C LYS A 58 -2.79 6.75 5.58
N ILE A 59 -1.50 6.51 5.49
CA ILE A 59 -0.75 5.82 6.53
C ILE A 59 0.54 6.60 6.80
N ALA A 60 0.87 6.76 8.07
CA ALA A 60 2.13 7.40 8.46
C ALA A 60 3.15 6.33 8.79
N VAL A 61 4.35 6.47 8.22
CA VAL A 61 5.49 5.63 8.55
C VAL A 61 6.49 6.50 9.30
N ILE A 62 6.85 6.05 10.51
CA ILE A 62 7.81 6.76 11.35
C ILE A 62 9.00 5.84 11.58
N ARG A 63 10.16 6.29 11.13
CA ARG A 63 11.43 5.58 11.32
C ARG A 63 12.27 6.30 12.35
N LYS A 64 12.88 5.55 13.20
CA LYS A 64 13.80 6.11 14.21
C LYS A 64 15.24 5.94 13.77
#